data_e827301b105c549155b0629198af9d79
#
_entry.id   e827301b105c549155b0629198af9d79
#
_cell.length_a   1.000
_cell.length_b   1.000
_cell.length_c   1.000
_cell.angle_alpha   90.00
_cell.angle_beta   90.00
_cell.angle_gamma   90.00
#
_symmetry.space_group_name_H-M   'P 1'
#
loop_
_entity.id
_entity.type
_entity.pdbx_description
1 polymer ?
#
loop_
_entity_poly.entity_id
_entity_poly.type
_entity_poly.pdbx_seq_one_letter_code
_entity_poly.pdbx_strand_id
1 'polypeptide(L)'
;VYPQAAVDPLDGSNSWLHKAPTAHNDVNFIEAIIDTLSNNYNIDNDRVYACGYSEGGIFSYELGCRLNNRIAAFSAISGSMLVDAFRVSYYNLGNCSPIHPTAVLLIPGSADSNPHSTYSGFQPYYMSVNEITTYWANHNNTDTNPIVTPISNTNNSDGSTVEMRIWKNGDNCVAVKELKVINGDHDWPGSFGNMDINATQEIWKFLSKYDINGLINCGLTSSIEINESEIQIFPNPTSQHLSINGINEKNLNYTIYNSKGELVINGVLNSNKFSVDISELESHIYILRIGNFSYKIIKE
;
A
#
# COMPACT_ATOMS: atom_id res chain seq x y z
N VAL A 1 -9.28 5.97 8.82
CA VAL A 1 -9.55 7.39 9.16
C VAL A 1 -9.42 8.23 7.91
N TYR A 2 -10.31 9.22 7.75
CA TYR A 2 -10.29 10.17 6.63
C TYR A 2 -10.18 11.59 7.22
N PRO A 3 -8.97 12.08 7.49
CA PRO A 3 -8.78 13.41 8.04
C PRO A 3 -9.16 14.48 7.01
N GLN A 4 -9.73 15.59 7.50
CA GLN A 4 -10.08 16.74 6.69
C GLN A 4 -9.01 17.81 6.81
N ALA A 5 -8.53 18.33 5.68
CA ALA A 5 -7.64 19.49 5.64
C ALA A 5 -8.31 20.73 6.24
N ALA A 6 -7.53 21.56 6.89
CA ALA A 6 -8.02 22.85 7.39
C ALA A 6 -8.30 23.84 6.23
N VAL A 7 -9.08 24.88 6.53
CA VAL A 7 -9.31 25.97 5.56
C VAL A 7 -8.06 26.86 5.51
N ASP A 8 -7.49 27.04 4.32
CA ASP A 8 -6.41 28.01 4.11
C ASP A 8 -6.99 29.44 4.25
N PRO A 9 -6.51 30.24 5.21
CA PRO A 9 -7.03 31.59 5.41
C PRO A 9 -6.69 32.56 4.26
N LEU A 10 -5.78 32.20 3.34
CA LEU A 10 -5.40 33.04 2.21
C LEU A 10 -6.40 32.97 1.07
N ASP A 11 -6.96 31.80 0.78
CA ASP A 11 -7.87 31.58 -0.35
C ASP A 11 -9.22 30.96 0.02
N GLY A 12 -9.39 30.54 1.29
CA GLY A 12 -10.63 29.96 1.80
C GLY A 12 -10.90 28.52 1.37
N SER A 13 -9.95 27.87 0.70
CA SER A 13 -10.07 26.45 0.32
C SER A 13 -9.63 25.53 1.43
N ASN A 14 -10.20 24.31 1.47
CA ASN A 14 -9.64 23.24 2.29
C ASN A 14 -8.41 22.70 1.57
N SER A 15 -7.23 22.87 2.14
CA SER A 15 -5.97 22.50 1.53
C SER A 15 -4.99 21.93 2.53
N TRP A 16 -4.27 20.89 2.13
CA TRP A 16 -3.10 20.40 2.86
C TRP A 16 -1.90 21.31 2.56
N LEU A 17 -0.94 21.34 3.49
CA LEU A 17 0.31 22.08 3.32
C LEU A 17 0.08 23.56 3.05
N HIS A 18 -0.52 24.23 4.03
CA HIS A 18 -0.79 25.67 3.93
C HIS A 18 0.45 26.46 3.56
N LYS A 19 0.26 27.39 2.63
CA LYS A 19 1.32 28.25 2.09
C LYS A 19 1.88 29.18 3.16
N ALA A 20 3.17 29.50 3.06
CA ALA A 20 3.75 30.55 3.88
C ALA A 20 3.04 31.91 3.64
N PRO A 21 2.80 32.74 4.67
CA PRO A 21 3.33 32.65 6.03
C PRO A 21 2.44 31.88 7.03
N THR A 22 1.32 31.33 6.60
CA THR A 22 0.33 30.70 7.46
C THR A 22 0.71 29.29 7.91
N ALA A 23 1.93 28.85 7.65
CA ALA A 23 2.49 27.53 7.90
C ALA A 23 1.65 26.65 8.84
N HIS A 24 0.84 25.78 8.27
CA HIS A 24 0.03 24.83 9.02
C HIS A 24 0.83 23.55 9.23
N ASN A 25 0.80 23.04 10.42
CA ASN A 25 1.52 21.81 10.71
C ASN A 25 0.62 20.60 10.56
N ASP A 26 0.20 20.33 9.33
CA ASP A 26 -0.68 19.20 9.00
C ASP A 26 -0.03 17.84 9.34
N VAL A 27 1.30 17.75 9.28
CA VAL A 27 2.01 16.55 9.70
C VAL A 27 1.82 16.29 11.20
N ASN A 28 1.94 17.32 12.04
CA ASN A 28 1.66 17.19 13.48
C ASN A 28 0.18 16.84 13.75
N PHE A 29 -0.74 17.32 12.92
CA PHE A 29 -2.15 16.96 13.01
C PHE A 29 -2.34 15.45 12.76
N ILE A 30 -1.71 14.89 11.74
CA ILE A 30 -1.76 13.44 11.49
C ILE A 30 -1.10 12.67 12.64
N GLU A 31 0.03 13.14 13.14
CA GLU A 31 0.69 12.52 14.31
C GLU A 31 -0.24 12.49 15.54
N ALA A 32 -0.92 13.60 15.83
CA ALA A 32 -1.89 13.68 16.92
C ALA A 32 -3.10 12.73 16.72
N ILE A 33 -3.53 12.50 15.47
CA ILE A 33 -4.56 11.50 15.15
C ILE A 33 -4.04 10.10 15.49
N ILE A 34 -2.82 9.75 15.07
CA ILE A 34 -2.21 8.45 15.37
C ILE A 34 -2.15 8.24 16.86
N ASP A 35 -1.65 9.22 17.62
CA ASP A 35 -1.55 9.14 19.09
C ASP A 35 -2.92 8.98 19.75
N THR A 36 -3.91 9.75 19.30
CA THR A 36 -5.28 9.69 19.82
C THR A 36 -5.89 8.31 19.61
N LEU A 37 -5.71 7.75 18.42
CA LEU A 37 -6.25 6.43 18.10
C LEU A 37 -5.50 5.32 18.84
N SER A 38 -4.19 5.41 18.97
CA SER A 38 -3.37 4.44 19.72
C SER A 38 -3.73 4.41 21.20
N ASN A 39 -4.07 5.57 21.78
CA ASN A 39 -4.47 5.65 23.18
C ASN A 39 -5.89 5.15 23.46
N ASN A 40 -6.77 5.16 22.46
CA ASN A 40 -8.19 4.84 22.65
C ASN A 40 -8.61 3.50 22.05
N TYR A 41 -7.82 2.95 21.13
CA TYR A 41 -8.14 1.71 20.40
C TYR A 41 -6.92 0.79 20.35
N ASN A 42 -7.17 -0.49 20.25
CA ASN A 42 -6.11 -1.49 20.05
C ASN A 42 -5.68 -1.48 18.57
N ILE A 43 -4.77 -0.60 18.21
CA ILE A 43 -4.15 -0.54 16.88
C ILE A 43 -2.69 -0.98 16.94
N ASP A 44 -2.22 -1.53 15.83
CA ASP A 44 -0.82 -1.89 15.65
C ASP A 44 -0.04 -0.64 15.16
N ASN A 45 0.73 -0.04 16.04
CA ASN A 45 1.50 1.18 15.75
C ASN A 45 2.63 0.95 14.74
N ASP A 46 3.08 -0.29 14.57
CA ASP A 46 4.09 -0.62 13.58
C ASP A 46 3.50 -0.76 12.16
N ARG A 47 2.16 -0.74 12.04
CA ARG A 47 1.44 -0.94 10.78
C ARG A 47 0.48 0.20 10.47
N VAL A 48 0.96 1.42 10.57
CA VAL A 48 0.24 2.63 10.17
C VAL A 48 0.60 2.98 8.74
N TYR A 49 -0.39 3.21 7.90
CA TYR A 49 -0.23 3.49 6.47
C TYR A 49 -0.91 4.80 6.10
N ALA A 50 -0.36 5.46 5.07
CA ALA A 50 -0.96 6.65 4.49
C ALA A 50 -1.28 6.41 3.01
N CYS A 51 -2.41 6.94 2.54
CA CYS A 51 -2.68 7.03 1.10
C CYS A 51 -3.54 8.25 0.80
N GLY A 52 -3.37 8.80 -0.39
CA GLY A 52 -4.13 9.97 -0.80
C GLY A 52 -4.26 10.09 -2.32
N TYR A 53 -5.28 10.84 -2.72
CA TYR A 53 -5.59 11.19 -4.10
C TYR A 53 -5.34 12.66 -4.34
N SER A 54 -4.80 13.01 -5.51
CA SER A 54 -4.55 14.40 -5.90
C SER A 54 -3.71 15.13 -4.85
N GLU A 55 -4.20 16.19 -4.23
CA GLU A 55 -3.52 16.89 -3.13
C GLU A 55 -3.25 15.98 -1.92
N GLY A 56 -4.14 15.03 -1.63
CA GLY A 56 -3.90 13.98 -0.62
C GLY A 56 -2.73 13.06 -1.00
N GLY A 57 -2.48 12.84 -2.29
CA GLY A 57 -1.29 12.15 -2.79
C GLY A 57 -0.01 12.96 -2.55
N ILE A 58 -0.04 14.27 -2.83
CA ILE A 58 1.04 15.20 -2.49
C ILE A 58 1.35 15.14 -1.00
N PHE A 59 0.32 15.20 -0.16
CA PHE A 59 0.46 15.14 1.28
C PHE A 59 0.96 13.78 1.78
N SER A 60 0.65 12.68 1.09
CA SER A 60 1.20 11.36 1.42
C SER A 60 2.71 11.32 1.27
N TYR A 61 3.29 12.01 0.27
CA TYR A 61 4.75 12.16 0.18
C TYR A 61 5.32 12.97 1.35
N GLU A 62 4.61 14.02 1.80
CA GLU A 62 5.06 14.80 2.96
C GLU A 62 5.07 13.95 4.24
N LEU A 63 4.09 13.08 4.42
CA LEU A 63 4.09 12.12 5.53
C LEU A 63 5.26 11.14 5.42
N GLY A 64 5.56 10.65 4.22
CA GLY A 64 6.74 9.85 3.96
C GLY A 64 8.06 10.58 4.22
N CYS A 65 8.13 11.89 3.92
CA CYS A 65 9.32 12.71 4.14
C CYS A 65 9.57 13.08 5.62
N ARG A 66 8.52 13.27 6.40
CA ARG A 66 8.60 13.95 7.70
C ARG A 66 8.05 13.14 8.88
N LEU A 67 7.27 12.10 8.61
CA LEU A 67 6.61 11.27 9.63
C LEU A 67 6.83 9.77 9.37
N ASN A 68 7.86 9.41 8.60
CA ASN A 68 8.09 8.01 8.28
C ASN A 68 8.52 7.16 9.50
N ASN A 69 8.86 7.77 10.62
CA ASN A 69 9.02 7.09 11.91
C ASN A 69 7.69 6.55 12.50
N ARG A 70 6.54 6.92 11.91
CA ARG A 70 5.20 6.49 12.30
C ARG A 70 4.43 5.83 11.14
N ILE A 71 4.90 6.03 9.90
CA ILE A 71 4.26 5.55 8.67
C ILE A 71 5.10 4.41 8.09
N ALA A 72 4.58 3.19 8.14
CA ALA A 72 5.27 1.99 7.66
C ALA A 72 5.40 1.95 6.13
N ALA A 73 4.37 2.40 5.43
CA ALA A 73 4.33 2.49 3.97
C ALA A 73 3.27 3.50 3.52
N PHE A 74 3.40 4.05 2.31
CA PHE A 74 2.40 4.97 1.81
C PHE A 74 2.14 4.83 0.30
N SER A 75 1.03 5.41 -0.16
CA SER A 75 0.65 5.45 -1.56
C SER A 75 0.17 6.84 -1.98
N ALA A 76 0.57 7.25 -3.19
CA ALA A 76 0.09 8.47 -3.82
C ALA A 76 -0.59 8.14 -5.15
N ILE A 77 -1.83 8.59 -5.31
CA ILE A 77 -2.63 8.41 -6.51
C ILE A 77 -2.85 9.78 -7.15
N SER A 78 -2.50 9.92 -8.42
CA SER A 78 -2.64 11.18 -9.17
C SER A 78 -2.17 12.41 -8.39
N GLY A 79 -1.00 12.31 -7.76
CA GLY A 79 -0.36 13.38 -7.00
C GLY A 79 1.15 13.32 -7.16
N SER A 80 1.81 14.47 -7.33
CA SER A 80 3.26 14.57 -7.48
C SER A 80 3.95 15.00 -6.19
N MET A 81 5.22 14.66 -6.06
CA MET A 81 6.07 15.07 -4.94
C MET A 81 6.59 16.49 -5.19
N LEU A 82 6.59 17.34 -4.16
CA LEU A 82 7.15 18.69 -4.23
C LEU A 82 8.67 18.64 -4.42
N VAL A 83 9.20 19.53 -5.28
CA VAL A 83 10.65 19.79 -5.36
C VAL A 83 11.12 20.46 -4.07
N ASP A 84 12.24 20.05 -3.50
CA ASP A 84 12.74 20.57 -2.22
C ASP A 84 12.90 22.09 -2.19
N ALA A 85 13.39 22.70 -3.28
CA ALA A 85 13.51 24.15 -3.37
C ALA A 85 12.15 24.86 -3.22
N PHE A 86 11.09 24.27 -3.78
CA PHE A 86 9.74 24.80 -3.67
C PHE A 86 9.12 24.53 -2.29
N ARG A 87 9.37 23.35 -1.71
CA ARG A 87 8.97 23.03 -0.32
C ARG A 87 9.51 24.09 0.66
N VAL A 88 10.80 24.40 0.55
CA VAL A 88 11.47 25.36 1.45
C VAL A 88 10.98 26.78 1.22
N SER A 89 10.94 27.23 -0.05
CA SER A 89 10.68 28.64 -0.36
C SER A 89 9.20 29.04 -0.27
N TYR A 90 8.30 28.13 -0.58
CA TYR A 90 6.88 28.45 -0.71
C TYR A 90 6.02 27.91 0.46
N TYR A 91 6.30 26.69 0.90
CA TYR A 91 5.55 26.07 2.01
C TYR A 91 6.24 26.19 3.37
N ASN A 92 7.46 26.75 3.41
CA ASN A 92 8.27 26.84 4.61
C ASN A 92 8.49 25.47 5.29
N LEU A 93 8.60 24.41 4.49
CA LEU A 93 8.91 23.06 4.91
C LEU A 93 10.42 22.80 4.82
N GLY A 94 10.95 21.84 5.57
CA GLY A 94 12.31 21.37 5.37
C GLY A 94 12.44 20.52 4.08
N ASN A 95 13.67 20.19 3.68
CA ASN A 95 13.89 19.20 2.63
C ASN A 95 13.27 17.85 3.01
N CYS A 96 12.90 17.05 2.02
CA CYS A 96 12.47 15.67 2.27
C CYS A 96 13.63 14.89 2.89
N SER A 97 13.45 14.37 4.09
CA SER A 97 14.51 13.70 4.85
C SER A 97 13.95 12.52 5.64
N PRO A 98 13.48 11.48 4.94
CA PRO A 98 13.02 10.27 5.60
C PRO A 98 14.19 9.60 6.35
N ILE A 99 13.91 9.01 7.51
CA ILE A 99 14.92 8.50 8.43
C ILE A 99 15.17 6.99 8.33
N HIS A 100 14.30 6.27 7.62
CA HIS A 100 14.46 4.83 7.36
C HIS A 100 13.85 4.45 6.01
N PRO A 101 14.22 3.28 5.44
CA PRO A 101 13.62 2.77 4.21
C PRO A 101 12.11 2.65 4.34
N THR A 102 11.37 3.12 3.34
CA THR A 102 9.90 3.16 3.36
C THR A 102 9.33 2.66 2.04
N ALA A 103 8.41 1.71 2.10
CA ALA A 103 7.76 1.18 0.90
C ALA A 103 6.77 2.19 0.31
N VAL A 104 6.84 2.38 -1.01
CA VAL A 104 6.08 3.41 -1.72
C VAL A 104 5.34 2.82 -2.92
N LEU A 105 4.04 3.13 -3.04
CA LEU A 105 3.24 2.81 -4.21
C LEU A 105 2.74 4.09 -4.89
N LEU A 106 3.02 4.23 -6.18
CA LEU A 106 2.51 5.30 -7.03
C LEU A 106 1.48 4.74 -8.02
N ILE A 107 0.38 5.48 -8.24
CA ILE A 107 -0.61 5.19 -9.28
C ILE A 107 -0.86 6.46 -10.10
N PRO A 108 0.04 6.81 -11.05
CA PRO A 108 -0.09 7.99 -11.88
C PRO A 108 -0.77 7.69 -13.22
N GLY A 109 -1.56 8.64 -13.73
CA GLY A 109 -2.01 8.66 -15.12
C GLY A 109 -0.95 9.28 -16.03
N SER A 110 -0.64 8.64 -17.16
CA SER A 110 0.38 9.17 -18.08
C SER A 110 -0.09 10.35 -18.94
N ALA A 111 -1.39 10.54 -19.05
CA ALA A 111 -2.02 11.65 -19.74
C ALA A 111 -2.60 12.70 -18.78
N ASP A 112 -2.36 12.56 -17.48
CA ASP A 112 -2.79 13.54 -16.48
C ASP A 112 -2.19 14.92 -16.79
N SER A 113 -3.08 15.87 -17.07
CA SER A 113 -2.71 17.23 -17.45
C SER A 113 -2.71 18.21 -16.28
N ASN A 114 -3.12 17.77 -15.09
CA ASN A 114 -3.11 18.61 -13.90
C ASN A 114 -1.65 18.89 -13.48
N PRO A 115 -1.23 20.17 -13.35
CA PRO A 115 0.14 20.51 -12.97
C PRO A 115 0.65 19.85 -11.70
N HIS A 116 -0.27 19.51 -10.76
CA HIS A 116 0.06 18.93 -9.47
C HIS A 116 0.26 17.40 -9.51
N SER A 117 0.02 16.78 -10.67
CA SER A 117 0.05 15.31 -10.82
C SER A 117 0.53 14.84 -12.19
N THR A 118 0.88 15.77 -13.09
CA THR A 118 1.33 15.40 -14.45
C THR A 118 2.53 14.44 -14.40
N TYR A 119 2.50 13.42 -15.24
CA TYR A 119 3.53 12.37 -15.28
C TYR A 119 4.94 12.91 -15.52
N SER A 120 5.05 13.94 -16.35
CA SER A 120 6.32 14.61 -16.69
C SER A 120 6.83 15.59 -15.63
N GLY A 121 6.05 15.80 -14.55
CA GLY A 121 6.33 16.84 -13.56
C GLY A 121 6.02 18.25 -14.05
N PHE A 122 6.08 19.21 -13.15
CA PHE A 122 5.84 20.61 -13.42
C PHE A 122 6.90 21.46 -12.72
N GLN A 123 8.05 21.58 -13.36
CA GLN A 123 9.19 22.34 -12.83
C GLN A 123 8.89 23.84 -12.72
N PRO A 124 9.39 24.54 -11.71
CA PRO A 124 10.26 24.06 -10.61
C PRO A 124 9.50 23.56 -9.35
N TYR A 125 8.22 23.21 -9.49
CA TYR A 125 7.30 22.99 -8.38
C TYR A 125 7.16 21.52 -8.01
N TYR A 126 6.93 20.66 -9.02
CA TYR A 126 6.59 19.26 -8.85
C TYR A 126 7.53 18.36 -9.64
N MET A 127 7.99 17.32 -8.99
CA MET A 127 8.84 16.28 -9.59
C MET A 127 8.04 15.46 -10.63
N SER A 128 8.70 15.01 -11.69
CA SER A 128 8.17 13.97 -12.56
C SER A 128 8.07 12.63 -11.83
N VAL A 129 7.22 11.72 -12.31
CA VAL A 129 7.09 10.37 -11.74
C VAL A 129 8.44 9.64 -11.77
N ASN A 130 9.25 9.84 -12.81
CA ASN A 130 10.59 9.24 -12.89
C ASN A 130 11.55 9.80 -11.83
N GLU A 131 11.51 11.09 -11.54
CA GLU A 131 12.30 11.70 -10.46
C GLU A 131 11.85 11.17 -9.09
N ILE A 132 10.53 11.04 -8.87
CA ILE A 132 9.96 10.50 -7.63
C ILE A 132 10.38 9.05 -7.41
N THR A 133 10.22 8.20 -8.43
CA THR A 133 10.61 6.78 -8.32
C THR A 133 12.11 6.64 -8.12
N THR A 134 12.92 7.46 -8.80
CA THR A 134 14.38 7.49 -8.61
C THR A 134 14.76 7.95 -7.20
N TYR A 135 14.10 8.98 -6.67
CA TYR A 135 14.34 9.48 -5.31
C TYR A 135 14.10 8.36 -4.27
N TRP A 136 12.92 7.74 -4.32
CA TRP A 136 12.58 6.70 -3.34
C TRP A 136 13.35 5.40 -3.56
N ALA A 137 13.66 5.03 -4.80
CA ALA A 137 14.53 3.88 -5.10
C ALA A 137 15.94 4.08 -4.52
N ASN A 138 16.53 5.26 -4.69
CA ASN A 138 17.83 5.60 -4.13
C ASN A 138 17.80 5.67 -2.60
N HIS A 139 16.77 6.31 -2.01
CA HIS A 139 16.61 6.39 -0.56
C HIS A 139 16.49 4.99 0.07
N ASN A 140 15.74 4.12 -0.56
CA ASN A 140 15.50 2.75 -0.11
C ASN A 140 16.63 1.77 -0.50
N ASN A 141 17.65 2.20 -1.25
CA ASN A 141 18.74 1.36 -1.77
C ASN A 141 18.24 0.13 -2.55
N THR A 142 17.17 0.32 -3.37
CA THR A 142 16.60 -0.75 -4.20
C THR A 142 17.44 -1.02 -5.45
N ASP A 143 17.06 -2.05 -6.22
CA ASP A 143 17.62 -2.26 -7.56
C ASP A 143 17.51 -0.99 -8.42
N THR A 144 18.52 -0.73 -9.25
CA THR A 144 18.55 0.46 -10.10
C THR A 144 17.49 0.44 -11.20
N ASN A 145 17.16 -0.75 -11.71
CA ASN A 145 16.19 -0.94 -12.79
C ASN A 145 14.95 -1.67 -12.26
N PRO A 146 13.74 -1.23 -12.63
CA PRO A 146 12.53 -1.91 -12.23
C PRO A 146 12.31 -3.19 -13.03
N ILE A 147 11.63 -4.14 -12.44
CA ILE A 147 10.95 -5.20 -13.17
C ILE A 147 9.68 -4.60 -13.76
N VAL A 148 9.52 -4.72 -15.08
CA VAL A 148 8.36 -4.17 -15.81
C VAL A 148 7.45 -5.32 -16.25
N THR A 149 6.16 -5.21 -15.92
CA THR A 149 5.16 -6.23 -16.27
C THR A 149 3.86 -5.54 -16.72
N PRO A 150 3.34 -5.83 -17.92
CA PRO A 150 2.03 -5.34 -18.32
C PRO A 150 0.92 -6.03 -17.49
N ILE A 151 -0.09 -5.28 -17.10
CA ILE A 151 -1.31 -5.81 -16.50
C ILE A 151 -2.33 -6.05 -17.62
N SER A 152 -3.10 -7.14 -17.49
CA SER A 152 -4.10 -7.50 -18.50
C SER A 152 -5.13 -6.39 -18.67
N ASN A 153 -5.33 -5.93 -19.91
CA ASN A 153 -6.39 -5.00 -20.24
C ASN A 153 -7.72 -5.76 -20.27
N THR A 154 -8.52 -5.60 -19.22
CA THR A 154 -9.81 -6.27 -19.03
C THR A 154 -10.99 -5.40 -19.45
N ASN A 155 -10.79 -4.08 -19.55
CA ASN A 155 -11.77 -3.13 -20.05
C ASN A 155 -11.25 -2.32 -21.24
N ASN A 156 -11.36 -2.87 -22.44
CA ASN A 156 -10.91 -2.23 -23.68
C ASN A 156 -11.67 -0.93 -24.03
N SER A 157 -12.72 -0.54 -23.28
CA SER A 157 -13.55 0.61 -23.60
C SER A 157 -13.14 1.89 -22.87
N ASP A 158 -12.27 1.83 -21.87
CA ASP A 158 -11.82 3.01 -21.13
C ASP A 158 -10.63 3.75 -21.79
N GLY A 159 -10.04 3.16 -22.85
CA GLY A 159 -8.98 3.79 -23.65
C GLY A 159 -7.61 3.80 -22.97
N SER A 160 -7.46 3.15 -21.84
CA SER A 160 -6.23 3.09 -21.06
C SER A 160 -5.75 1.66 -20.82
N THR A 161 -4.50 1.50 -20.39
CA THR A 161 -3.91 0.22 -19.98
C THR A 161 -3.00 0.45 -18.79
N VAL A 162 -2.58 -0.63 -18.11
CA VAL A 162 -1.72 -0.50 -16.93
C VAL A 162 -0.42 -1.28 -17.12
N GLU A 163 0.69 -0.63 -16.77
CA GLU A 163 2.01 -1.22 -16.67
C GLU A 163 2.51 -1.13 -15.23
N MET A 164 2.83 -2.27 -14.64
CA MET A 164 3.48 -2.33 -13.33
C MET A 164 4.99 -2.20 -13.49
N ARG A 165 5.60 -1.33 -12.72
CA ARG A 165 7.04 -1.20 -12.52
C ARG A 165 7.36 -1.36 -11.05
N ILE A 166 8.34 -2.20 -10.71
CA ILE A 166 8.70 -2.43 -9.32
C ILE A 166 10.21 -2.50 -9.15
N TRP A 167 10.74 -1.65 -8.28
CA TRP A 167 12.12 -1.66 -7.80
C TRP A 167 12.15 -2.45 -6.49
N LYS A 168 12.83 -3.59 -6.50
CA LYS A 168 12.91 -4.53 -5.36
C LYS A 168 14.26 -4.43 -4.64
N ASN A 169 14.43 -5.32 -3.67
CA ASN A 169 15.69 -5.54 -2.94
C ASN A 169 16.23 -4.32 -2.19
N GLY A 170 15.34 -3.42 -1.78
CA GLY A 170 15.74 -2.31 -0.91
C GLY A 170 16.16 -2.77 0.48
N ASP A 171 16.76 -1.87 1.23
CA ASP A 171 17.06 -2.09 2.64
C ASP A 171 15.78 -2.51 3.38
N ASN A 172 15.89 -3.44 4.31
CA ASN A 172 14.75 -4.07 4.99
C ASN A 172 13.70 -4.67 4.01
N CYS A 173 14.13 -5.07 2.81
CA CYS A 173 13.30 -5.65 1.75
C CYS A 173 12.14 -4.74 1.29
N VAL A 174 12.21 -3.44 1.50
CA VAL A 174 11.20 -2.52 0.98
C VAL A 174 11.28 -2.43 -0.55
N ALA A 175 10.18 -2.02 -1.15
CA ALA A 175 10.11 -1.82 -2.60
C ALA A 175 9.48 -0.46 -2.94
N VAL A 176 9.80 0.04 -4.13
CA VAL A 176 9.07 1.11 -4.79
C VAL A 176 8.28 0.50 -5.94
N LYS A 177 6.96 0.74 -5.99
CA LYS A 177 6.07 0.20 -7.01
C LYS A 177 5.34 1.35 -7.71
N GLU A 178 5.32 1.32 -9.03
CA GLU A 178 4.52 2.18 -9.87
C GLU A 178 3.49 1.33 -10.63
N LEU A 179 2.22 1.71 -10.57
CA LEU A 179 1.17 1.25 -11.47
C LEU A 179 0.87 2.38 -12.44
N LYS A 180 1.63 2.45 -13.54
CA LYS A 180 1.47 3.46 -14.57
C LYS A 180 0.20 3.20 -15.37
N VAL A 181 -0.78 4.10 -15.28
CA VAL A 181 -1.97 4.06 -16.13
C VAL A 181 -1.65 4.77 -17.45
N ILE A 182 -1.36 3.99 -18.49
CA ILE A 182 -1.04 4.50 -19.83
C ILE A 182 -2.30 5.08 -20.45
N ASN A 183 -2.25 6.32 -20.93
CA ASN A 183 -3.39 7.14 -21.36
C ASN A 183 -4.43 7.45 -20.26
N GLY A 184 -4.15 7.10 -19.00
CA GLY A 184 -4.98 7.51 -17.86
C GLY A 184 -4.79 8.98 -17.56
N ASP A 185 -5.87 9.64 -17.14
CA ASP A 185 -5.91 11.03 -16.72
C ASP A 185 -5.80 11.15 -15.19
N HIS A 186 -6.44 12.14 -14.61
CA HIS A 186 -6.50 12.40 -13.17
C HIS A 186 -7.52 11.45 -12.50
N ASP A 187 -7.18 10.17 -12.44
CA ASP A 187 -8.11 9.08 -12.16
C ASP A 187 -7.91 8.45 -10.77
N TRP A 188 -8.96 7.77 -10.28
CA TRP A 188 -8.88 6.74 -9.24
C TRP A 188 -9.26 5.41 -9.88
N PRO A 189 -8.30 4.62 -10.38
CA PRO A 189 -8.58 3.37 -11.09
C PRO A 189 -9.48 2.41 -10.32
N GLY A 190 -10.45 1.82 -11.02
CA GLY A 190 -11.47 0.95 -10.44
C GLY A 190 -12.67 1.66 -9.82
N SER A 191 -12.67 3.01 -9.83
CA SER A 191 -13.82 3.85 -9.46
C SER A 191 -14.22 4.77 -10.61
N PHE A 192 -13.24 5.43 -11.22
CA PHE A 192 -13.39 6.21 -12.45
C PHE A 192 -12.04 6.21 -13.19
N GLY A 193 -12.08 6.44 -14.51
CA GLY A 193 -10.95 6.31 -15.42
C GLY A 193 -10.64 4.85 -15.76
N ASN A 194 -9.43 4.41 -15.53
CA ASN A 194 -9.01 3.03 -15.81
C ASN A 194 -9.78 2.00 -14.96
N MET A 195 -10.22 0.92 -15.58
CA MET A 195 -10.98 -0.18 -14.94
C MET A 195 -10.27 -1.53 -14.96
N ASP A 196 -9.00 -1.58 -15.38
CA ASP A 196 -8.20 -2.82 -15.37
C ASP A 196 -7.71 -3.20 -13.98
N ILE A 197 -7.54 -2.20 -13.12
CA ILE A 197 -7.15 -2.38 -11.72
C ILE A 197 -8.14 -1.70 -10.78
N ASN A 198 -8.13 -2.13 -9.53
CA ASN A 198 -8.81 -1.43 -8.44
C ASN A 198 -7.77 -0.83 -7.51
N ALA A 199 -7.60 0.50 -7.58
CA ALA A 199 -6.58 1.22 -6.81
C ALA A 199 -6.66 0.91 -5.31
N THR A 200 -7.87 0.89 -4.72
CA THR A 200 -8.06 0.60 -3.29
C THR A 200 -7.52 -0.79 -2.91
N GLN A 201 -7.77 -1.80 -3.75
CA GLN A 201 -7.26 -3.15 -3.52
C GLN A 201 -5.74 -3.22 -3.72
N GLU A 202 -5.20 -2.59 -4.76
CA GLU A 202 -3.76 -2.56 -5.03
C GLU A 202 -2.99 -1.84 -3.92
N ILE A 203 -3.53 -0.73 -3.40
CA ILE A 203 -2.97 -0.03 -2.24
C ILE A 203 -2.89 -0.98 -1.05
N TRP A 204 -3.99 -1.59 -0.67
CA TRP A 204 -4.02 -2.50 0.48
C TRP A 204 -3.11 -3.71 0.29
N LYS A 205 -3.15 -4.35 -0.88
CA LYS A 205 -2.28 -5.49 -1.23
C LYS A 205 -0.79 -5.14 -1.14
N PHE A 206 -0.42 -3.90 -1.42
CA PHE A 206 0.97 -3.45 -1.32
C PHE A 206 1.33 -3.05 0.10
N LEU A 207 0.61 -2.09 0.69
CA LEU A 207 0.97 -1.51 1.99
C LEU A 207 0.94 -2.54 3.12
N SER A 208 -0.06 -3.44 3.15
CA SER A 208 -0.22 -4.42 4.22
C SER A 208 0.90 -5.46 4.33
N LYS A 209 1.82 -5.51 3.38
CA LYS A 209 3.03 -6.35 3.42
C LYS A 209 4.13 -5.80 4.32
N TYR A 210 4.04 -4.55 4.73
CA TYR A 210 5.10 -3.83 5.42
C TYR A 210 4.68 -3.47 6.84
N ASP A 211 5.65 -3.39 7.71
CA ASP A 211 5.59 -2.70 8.99
C ASP A 211 6.67 -1.62 9.05
N ILE A 212 6.81 -0.95 10.18
CA ILE A 212 7.79 0.13 10.36
C ILE A 212 9.25 -0.34 10.18
N ASN A 213 9.50 -1.64 10.26
CA ASN A 213 10.83 -2.23 10.09
C ASN A 213 11.09 -2.71 8.65
N GLY A 214 10.13 -2.58 7.75
CA GLY A 214 10.23 -2.99 6.35
C GLY A 214 9.25 -4.10 5.96
N LEU A 215 9.64 -4.97 5.02
CA LEU A 215 8.79 -6.09 4.61
C LEU A 215 8.63 -7.08 5.77
N ILE A 216 7.39 -7.35 6.15
CA ILE A 216 7.07 -8.37 7.15
C ILE A 216 7.67 -9.71 6.69
N ASN A 217 8.52 -10.30 7.54
CA ASN A 217 9.31 -11.50 7.23
C ASN A 217 10.53 -11.27 6.28
N CYS A 218 11.03 -10.05 6.13
CA CYS A 218 12.31 -9.82 5.47
C CYS A 218 13.44 -10.64 6.14
N GLY A 219 14.24 -11.31 5.33
CA GLY A 219 15.34 -12.16 5.83
C GLY A 219 14.95 -13.57 6.24
N LEU A 220 13.69 -13.91 6.28
CA LEU A 220 13.29 -15.30 6.32
C LEU A 220 13.53 -15.89 4.92
N THR A 221 14.62 -16.63 4.77
CA THR A 221 14.99 -17.33 3.53
C THR A 221 14.03 -18.51 3.28
N SER A 222 12.84 -18.17 2.88
CA SER A 222 11.94 -19.02 2.10
C SER A 222 10.94 -18.14 1.35
N SER A 223 11.46 -17.39 0.38
CA SER A 223 10.61 -16.73 -0.60
C SER A 223 10.15 -17.76 -1.61
N ILE A 224 9.05 -18.40 -1.33
CA ILE A 224 8.23 -18.93 -2.40
C ILE A 224 7.11 -17.91 -2.57
N GLU A 225 7.08 -17.26 -3.74
CA GLU A 225 5.89 -16.53 -4.19
C GLU A 225 4.81 -17.60 -4.43
N ILE A 226 4.01 -17.87 -3.40
CA ILE A 226 2.78 -18.64 -3.61
C ILE A 226 1.86 -17.71 -4.41
N ASN A 227 1.58 -18.07 -5.64
CA ASN A 227 0.56 -17.38 -6.41
C ASN A 227 -0.80 -17.66 -5.78
N GLU A 228 -1.52 -16.62 -5.35
CA GLU A 228 -2.86 -16.74 -4.77
C GLU A 228 -3.81 -17.57 -5.66
N SER A 229 -3.59 -17.56 -6.98
CA SER A 229 -4.35 -18.32 -7.97
C SER A 229 -4.11 -19.83 -7.93
N GLU A 230 -3.09 -20.32 -7.23
CA GLU A 230 -2.75 -21.75 -7.17
C GLU A 230 -3.31 -22.44 -5.92
N ILE A 231 -3.59 -21.72 -4.83
CA ILE A 231 -4.13 -22.34 -3.61
C ILE A 231 -5.61 -22.59 -3.76
N GLN A 232 -5.98 -23.85 -3.72
CA GLN A 232 -7.38 -24.32 -3.71
C GLN A 232 -7.72 -24.92 -2.36
N ILE A 233 -8.84 -24.49 -1.78
CA ILE A 233 -9.34 -24.97 -0.49
C ILE A 233 -10.70 -25.60 -0.71
N PHE A 234 -10.80 -26.89 -0.43
CA PHE A 234 -12.02 -27.67 -0.65
C PHE A 234 -12.14 -28.85 0.32
N PRO A 235 -13.37 -29.36 0.56
CA PRO A 235 -14.62 -28.71 0.21
C PRO A 235 -14.83 -27.42 1.02
N ASN A 236 -15.53 -26.45 0.46
CA ASN A 236 -15.96 -25.25 1.16
C ASN A 236 -17.33 -24.82 0.60
N PRO A 237 -18.42 -25.06 1.33
CA PRO A 237 -18.55 -25.46 2.74
C PRO A 237 -18.06 -26.86 3.09
N THR A 238 -17.78 -27.10 4.40
CA THR A 238 -17.35 -28.39 4.92
C THR A 238 -17.79 -28.61 6.38
N SER A 239 -17.95 -29.87 6.76
CA SER A 239 -18.32 -30.25 8.14
C SER A 239 -17.16 -30.81 8.97
N GLN A 240 -16.07 -31.28 8.37
CA GLN A 240 -14.99 -31.95 9.12
C GLN A 240 -13.58 -31.51 8.70
N HIS A 241 -13.25 -31.57 7.41
CA HIS A 241 -11.89 -31.39 6.95
C HIS A 241 -11.84 -30.43 5.76
N LEU A 242 -10.78 -29.62 5.72
CA LEU A 242 -10.40 -28.82 4.57
C LEU A 242 -9.17 -29.42 3.92
N SER A 243 -9.23 -29.70 2.63
CA SER A 243 -8.06 -30.03 1.81
C SER A 243 -7.51 -28.76 1.19
N ILE A 244 -6.19 -28.63 1.16
CA ILE A 244 -5.49 -27.47 0.62
C ILE A 244 -4.53 -27.95 -0.46
N ASN A 245 -4.74 -27.52 -1.71
CA ASN A 245 -3.87 -27.81 -2.85
C ASN A 245 -3.16 -26.55 -3.33
N GLY A 246 -2.13 -26.73 -4.19
CA GLY A 246 -1.37 -25.62 -4.75
C GLY A 246 -0.25 -25.11 -3.84
N ILE A 247 0.05 -25.85 -2.77
CA ILE A 247 1.17 -25.54 -1.89
C ILE A 247 2.34 -26.46 -2.25
N ASN A 248 3.43 -25.86 -2.67
CA ASN A 248 4.69 -26.57 -3.02
C ASN A 248 5.70 -26.53 -1.86
N GLU A 249 5.34 -25.93 -0.73
CA GLU A 249 6.23 -25.72 0.41
C GLU A 249 6.12 -26.80 1.49
N LYS A 250 7.25 -27.04 2.16
CA LYS A 250 7.31 -27.86 3.38
C LYS A 250 7.24 -26.93 4.60
N ASN A 251 6.39 -27.29 5.58
CA ASN A 251 6.27 -26.62 6.87
C ASN A 251 5.69 -25.18 6.82
N LEU A 252 4.60 -24.98 6.10
CA LEU A 252 3.90 -23.71 6.04
C LEU A 252 2.93 -23.56 7.23
N ASN A 253 3.05 -22.51 8.01
CA ASN A 253 2.15 -22.23 9.12
C ASN A 253 0.77 -21.81 8.63
N TYR A 254 -0.28 -22.30 9.30
CA TYR A 254 -1.64 -21.83 9.09
C TYR A 254 -2.31 -21.48 10.42
N THR A 255 -3.28 -20.57 10.36
CA THR A 255 -4.10 -20.15 11.48
C THR A 255 -5.56 -20.01 11.04
N ILE A 256 -6.50 -20.35 11.92
CA ILE A 256 -7.94 -20.14 11.68
C ILE A 256 -8.47 -19.21 12.78
N TYR A 257 -9.21 -18.19 12.36
CA TYR A 257 -9.86 -17.22 13.22
C TYR A 257 -11.38 -17.31 13.09
N ASN A 258 -12.09 -17.08 14.17
CA ASN A 258 -13.54 -16.92 14.14
C ASN A 258 -13.94 -15.51 13.67
N SER A 259 -15.25 -15.24 13.58
CA SER A 259 -15.79 -13.94 13.14
C SER A 259 -15.47 -12.77 14.07
N LYS A 260 -15.00 -13.02 15.29
CA LYS A 260 -14.53 -12.01 16.25
C LYS A 260 -13.05 -11.73 16.15
N GLY A 261 -12.32 -12.44 15.27
CA GLY A 261 -10.87 -12.33 15.15
C GLY A 261 -10.08 -13.14 16.20
N GLU A 262 -10.74 -14.03 16.95
CA GLU A 262 -10.10 -14.90 17.93
C GLU A 262 -9.47 -16.09 17.22
N LEU A 263 -8.23 -16.43 17.55
CA LEU A 263 -7.53 -17.62 17.04
C LEU A 263 -8.17 -18.89 17.62
N VAL A 264 -8.65 -19.77 16.74
CA VAL A 264 -9.32 -21.02 17.12
C VAL A 264 -8.53 -22.27 16.77
N ILE A 265 -7.75 -22.26 15.69
CA ILE A 265 -6.85 -23.35 15.30
C ILE A 265 -5.55 -22.75 14.75
N ASN A 266 -4.43 -23.41 15.05
CA ASN A 266 -3.15 -23.15 14.39
C ASN A 266 -2.41 -24.47 14.15
N GLY A 267 -1.49 -24.46 13.17
CA GLY A 267 -0.69 -25.63 12.86
C GLY A 267 0.27 -25.41 11.71
N VAL A 268 0.89 -26.52 11.28
CA VAL A 268 1.85 -26.54 10.20
C VAL A 268 1.38 -27.50 9.11
N LEU A 269 1.30 -27.04 7.88
CA LEU A 269 1.12 -27.86 6.68
C LEU A 269 2.49 -28.42 6.29
N ASN A 270 2.61 -29.71 6.15
CA ASN A 270 3.84 -30.37 5.71
C ASN A 270 3.57 -31.26 4.50
N SER A 271 4.62 -31.73 3.83
CA SER A 271 4.53 -32.51 2.58
C SER A 271 3.64 -33.78 2.66
N ASN A 272 3.22 -34.18 3.84
CA ASN A 272 2.38 -35.34 4.06
C ASN A 272 0.98 -34.98 4.58
N LYS A 273 0.68 -33.69 4.82
CA LYS A 273 -0.59 -33.26 5.40
C LYS A 273 -1.02 -31.92 4.79
N PHE A 274 -1.81 -32.00 3.74
CA PHE A 274 -2.50 -30.86 3.13
C PHE A 274 -3.98 -30.80 3.54
N SER A 275 -4.30 -31.29 4.74
CA SER A 275 -5.66 -31.31 5.28
C SER A 275 -5.69 -30.74 6.67
N VAL A 276 -6.68 -29.89 6.95
CA VAL A 276 -6.92 -29.28 8.25
C VAL A 276 -8.22 -29.83 8.79
N ASP A 277 -8.17 -30.40 9.99
CA ASP A 277 -9.34 -30.86 10.74
C ASP A 277 -10.01 -29.67 11.43
N ILE A 278 -11.30 -29.48 11.16
CA ILE A 278 -12.14 -28.45 11.76
C ILE A 278 -13.42 -29.04 12.37
N SER A 279 -13.42 -30.36 12.64
CA SER A 279 -14.59 -31.07 13.15
C SER A 279 -15.11 -30.52 14.49
N GLU A 280 -14.20 -30.02 15.33
CA GLU A 280 -14.51 -29.46 16.65
C GLU A 280 -15.04 -28.00 16.60
N LEU A 281 -15.01 -27.36 15.41
CA LEU A 281 -15.54 -26.01 15.27
C LEU A 281 -17.06 -26.03 15.12
N GLU A 282 -17.72 -25.02 15.67
CA GLU A 282 -19.17 -24.79 15.47
C GLU A 282 -19.49 -24.37 14.03
N SER A 283 -20.72 -24.56 13.60
CA SER A 283 -21.20 -24.15 12.26
C SER A 283 -21.22 -22.65 12.13
N HIS A 284 -20.18 -22.08 11.54
CA HIS A 284 -19.99 -20.63 11.38
C HIS A 284 -19.06 -20.33 10.19
N ILE A 285 -18.85 -19.02 9.96
CA ILE A 285 -17.83 -18.51 9.05
C ILE A 285 -16.53 -18.30 9.81
N TYR A 286 -15.43 -18.78 9.22
CA TYR A 286 -14.07 -18.65 9.74
C TYR A 286 -13.16 -18.06 8.67
N ILE A 287 -12.00 -17.55 9.09
CA ILE A 287 -10.93 -17.09 8.21
C ILE A 287 -9.72 -18.00 8.41
N LEU A 288 -9.38 -18.74 7.38
CA LEU A 288 -8.11 -19.49 7.30
C LEU A 288 -7.03 -18.57 6.76
N ARG A 289 -5.93 -18.47 7.46
CA ARG A 289 -4.75 -17.74 7.04
C ARG A 289 -3.61 -18.70 6.77
N ILE A 290 -2.99 -18.61 5.59
CA ILE A 290 -1.84 -19.41 5.16
C ILE A 290 -0.79 -18.43 4.63
N GLY A 291 0.31 -18.26 5.35
CA GLY A 291 1.27 -17.20 5.02
C GLY A 291 0.57 -15.84 5.00
N ASN A 292 0.65 -15.14 3.88
CA ASN A 292 0.04 -13.81 3.68
C ASN A 292 -1.39 -13.86 3.11
N PHE A 293 -1.92 -15.05 2.82
CA PHE A 293 -3.24 -15.21 2.20
C PHE A 293 -4.31 -15.53 3.23
N SER A 294 -5.52 -15.01 2.98
CA SER A 294 -6.68 -15.22 3.85
C SER A 294 -7.86 -15.74 3.04
N TYR A 295 -8.45 -16.83 3.49
CA TYR A 295 -9.53 -17.53 2.83
C TYR A 295 -10.74 -17.62 3.74
N LYS A 296 -11.93 -17.33 3.20
CA LYS A 296 -13.18 -17.56 3.90
C LYS A 296 -13.51 -19.04 3.90
N ILE A 297 -13.78 -19.60 5.09
CA ILE A 297 -14.24 -20.98 5.29
C ILE A 297 -15.68 -20.94 5.82
N ILE A 298 -16.50 -21.83 5.32
CA ILE A 298 -17.86 -22.06 5.80
C ILE A 298 -17.90 -23.46 6.43
N LYS A 299 -18.07 -23.50 7.76
CA LYS A 299 -18.27 -24.75 8.52
C LYS A 299 -19.78 -25.00 8.63
N GLU A 300 -20.20 -26.20 8.21
CA GLU A 300 -21.57 -26.73 8.34
C GLU A 300 -21.72 -27.63 9.55
#